data_e53337b451168a268272e1dcbf1c3c75
#
_entry.id   e53337b451168a268272e1dcbf1c3c75
#
_cell.length_a   1.000
_cell.length_b   1.000
_cell.length_c   1.000
_cell.angle_alpha   90.00
_cell.angle_beta   90.00
_cell.angle_gamma   90.00
#
_symmetry.space_group_name_H-M   'P 1'
#
loop_
_entity.id
_entity.type
_entity.pdbx_description
1 polymer ?
#
loop_
_entity_poly.entity_id
_entity_poly.type
_entity_poly.pdbx_seq_one_letter_code
_entity_poly.pdbx_strand_id
1 'polypeptide(L)'
;VSQDAQNDSSKQIQYIETAVNGGAEAVICLPVDADGTQSLIDAVGEKNLVFVNRPPTNYSELAADNVTYVGSNEDTSGYYQGEYLANYFKQKGQKEVKYLMIQGTLGQVSTTKRSEGVIKALKDNGINPVEASAPVVADYDRPTAQEMIQPLLTSGKEFDCIIANNDAMALGAVEACKDAGVEINFPIVGIDCTADGAKAVQDGDMAMTVFQNPVGQGKGAVIAADNMINGKKLGTGMEDLGALDDSGKDYSDSIFWIPFEPVTKDNVADYM
;
A
#
# COMPACT_ATOMS: atom_id res chain seq x y z
N VAL A 1 -7.14 -9.84 -22.36
CA VAL A 1 -6.55 -11.08 -21.81
C VAL A 1 -5.92 -10.72 -20.46
N SER A 2 -6.14 -11.54 -19.42
CA SER A 2 -5.48 -11.37 -18.11
C SER A 2 -4.51 -12.54 -17.91
N GLN A 3 -3.31 -12.24 -17.38
CA GLN A 3 -2.26 -13.22 -17.13
C GLN A 3 -1.62 -12.97 -15.76
N ASP A 4 -1.30 -14.04 -15.04
CA ASP A 4 -0.60 -14.00 -13.76
C ASP A 4 0.84 -14.46 -13.94
N ALA A 5 1.79 -13.56 -13.69
CA ALA A 5 3.22 -13.85 -13.77
C ALA A 5 3.74 -14.67 -12.58
N GLN A 6 2.95 -14.86 -11.52
CA GLN A 6 3.32 -15.66 -10.33
C GLN A 6 4.64 -15.18 -9.69
N ASN A 7 4.82 -13.87 -9.55
CA ASN A 7 6.04 -13.23 -9.07
C ASN A 7 7.32 -13.55 -9.89
N ASP A 8 7.18 -13.89 -11.17
CA ASP A 8 8.28 -14.14 -12.10
C ASP A 8 8.37 -13.01 -13.13
N SER A 9 9.39 -12.14 -12.99
CA SER A 9 9.61 -10.99 -13.87
C SER A 9 9.86 -11.41 -15.32
N SER A 10 10.50 -12.55 -15.56
CA SER A 10 10.75 -13.06 -16.92
C SER A 10 9.46 -13.48 -17.61
N LYS A 11 8.55 -14.14 -16.87
CA LYS A 11 7.22 -14.45 -17.38
C LYS A 11 6.41 -13.19 -17.66
N GLN A 12 6.51 -12.18 -16.79
CA GLN A 12 5.80 -10.92 -16.99
C GLN A 12 6.21 -10.27 -18.30
N ILE A 13 7.51 -10.17 -18.58
CA ILE A 13 8.06 -9.65 -19.85
C ILE A 13 7.53 -10.45 -21.03
N GLN A 14 7.60 -11.80 -20.99
CA GLN A 14 7.11 -12.68 -22.07
C GLN A 14 5.61 -12.48 -22.35
N TYR A 15 4.80 -12.26 -21.31
CA TYR A 15 3.37 -12.01 -21.45
C TYR A 15 3.10 -10.66 -22.11
N ILE A 16 3.87 -9.63 -21.77
CA ILE A 16 3.79 -8.31 -22.40
C ILE A 16 4.15 -8.42 -23.88
N GLU A 17 5.30 -9.02 -24.22
CA GLU A 17 5.74 -9.22 -25.60
C GLU A 17 4.70 -10.01 -26.41
N THR A 18 4.12 -11.08 -25.82
CA THR A 18 3.07 -11.87 -26.47
C THR A 18 1.83 -11.03 -26.73
N ALA A 19 1.40 -10.20 -25.78
CA ALA A 19 0.24 -9.33 -25.93
C ALA A 19 0.46 -8.28 -27.04
N VAL A 20 1.63 -7.62 -27.03
CA VAL A 20 2.00 -6.61 -28.03
C VAL A 20 2.09 -7.22 -29.42
N ASN A 21 2.76 -8.38 -29.57
CA ASN A 21 2.84 -9.12 -30.84
C ASN A 21 1.47 -9.63 -31.32
N GLY A 22 0.54 -9.87 -30.39
CA GLY A 22 -0.85 -10.23 -30.65
C GLY A 22 -1.75 -9.05 -31.01
N GLY A 23 -1.20 -7.83 -31.09
CA GLY A 23 -1.91 -6.61 -31.50
C GLY A 23 -2.55 -5.82 -30.36
N ALA A 24 -2.13 -6.03 -29.13
CA ALA A 24 -2.56 -5.17 -28.02
C ALA A 24 -2.10 -3.71 -28.25
N GLU A 25 -3.01 -2.75 -28.06
CA GLU A 25 -2.73 -1.33 -28.19
C GLU A 25 -2.33 -0.69 -26.84
N ALA A 26 -2.68 -1.35 -25.74
CA ALA A 26 -2.28 -0.97 -24.38
C ALA A 26 -2.10 -2.21 -23.50
N VAL A 27 -1.21 -2.09 -22.52
CA VAL A 27 -0.96 -3.06 -21.45
C VAL A 27 -1.22 -2.39 -20.11
N ILE A 28 -2.00 -3.03 -19.25
CA ILE A 28 -2.14 -2.65 -17.84
C ILE A 28 -1.30 -3.64 -17.04
N CYS A 29 -0.34 -3.14 -16.29
CA CYS A 29 0.67 -3.95 -15.61
C CYS A 29 0.79 -3.58 -14.13
N LEU A 30 0.64 -4.58 -13.24
CA LEU A 30 1.12 -4.50 -11.87
C LEU A 30 2.54 -5.10 -11.87
N PRO A 31 3.61 -4.31 -11.72
CA PRO A 31 4.97 -4.82 -11.83
C PRO A 31 5.27 -5.87 -10.74
N VAL A 32 5.88 -6.98 -11.15
CA VAL A 32 6.45 -7.95 -10.20
C VAL A 32 7.59 -7.31 -9.41
N ASP A 33 8.47 -6.63 -10.14
CA ASP A 33 9.64 -5.92 -9.61
C ASP A 33 9.55 -4.43 -9.99
N ALA A 34 9.52 -3.56 -8.99
CA ALA A 34 9.43 -2.11 -9.17
C ALA A 34 10.76 -1.48 -9.63
N ASP A 35 11.90 -2.15 -9.40
CA ASP A 35 13.22 -1.72 -9.86
C ASP A 35 13.47 -2.13 -11.33
N GLY A 36 12.77 -3.16 -11.80
CA GLY A 36 12.90 -3.72 -13.15
C GLY A 36 11.94 -3.16 -14.20
N THR A 37 11.22 -2.07 -13.90
CA THR A 37 10.14 -1.53 -14.75
C THR A 37 10.60 -1.02 -16.12
N GLN A 38 11.85 -0.58 -16.26
CA GLN A 38 12.40 -0.23 -17.57
C GLN A 38 12.32 -1.39 -18.57
N SER A 39 12.57 -2.63 -18.13
CA SER A 39 12.44 -3.81 -18.98
C SER A 39 11.00 -4.06 -19.45
N LEU A 40 10.00 -3.68 -18.64
CA LEU A 40 8.58 -3.75 -19.01
C LEU A 40 8.23 -2.67 -20.04
N ILE A 41 8.77 -1.46 -19.89
CA ILE A 41 8.63 -0.36 -20.85
C ILE A 41 9.25 -0.76 -22.20
N ASP A 42 10.45 -1.33 -22.17
CA ASP A 42 11.14 -1.80 -23.37
C ASP A 42 10.35 -2.91 -24.09
N ALA A 43 9.73 -3.83 -23.33
CA ALA A 43 8.91 -4.91 -23.87
C ALA A 43 7.60 -4.43 -24.49
N VAL A 44 7.02 -3.35 -23.99
CA VAL A 44 5.83 -2.71 -24.56
C VAL A 44 6.18 -1.92 -25.83
N GLY A 45 7.39 -1.35 -25.92
CA GLY A 45 7.86 -0.57 -27.07
C GLY A 45 7.03 0.69 -27.30
N GLU A 46 6.49 0.86 -28.51
CA GLU A 46 5.67 2.03 -28.88
C GLU A 46 4.19 1.95 -28.43
N LYS A 47 3.79 0.83 -27.80
CA LYS A 47 2.42 0.68 -27.31
C LYS A 47 2.24 1.35 -25.93
N ASN A 48 1.00 1.55 -25.53
CA ASN A 48 0.69 2.21 -24.26
C ASN A 48 0.87 1.27 -23.06
N LEU A 49 1.45 1.80 -21.98
CA LEU A 49 1.65 1.09 -20.72
C LEU A 49 1.02 1.86 -19.57
N VAL A 50 0.13 1.20 -18.85
CA VAL A 50 -0.42 1.70 -17.59
C VAL A 50 0.10 0.84 -16.45
N PHE A 51 0.98 1.38 -15.64
CA PHE A 51 1.29 0.76 -14.36
C PHE A 51 0.13 0.97 -13.38
N VAL A 52 -0.21 -0.05 -12.62
CA VAL A 52 -1.29 0.01 -11.63
C VAL A 52 -0.83 -0.48 -10.27
N ASN A 53 -1.30 0.13 -9.19
CA ASN A 53 -1.04 -0.21 -7.79
C ASN A 53 0.43 -0.01 -7.37
N ARG A 54 1.37 -0.78 -7.93
CA ARG A 54 2.81 -0.66 -7.63
C ARG A 54 3.49 0.26 -8.64
N PRO A 55 4.02 1.44 -8.21
CA PRO A 55 4.74 2.33 -9.11
C PRO A 55 6.14 1.80 -9.42
N PRO A 56 6.78 2.30 -10.51
CA PRO A 56 8.24 2.21 -10.66
C PRO A 56 8.96 2.81 -9.47
N THR A 57 10.06 2.21 -9.02
CA THR A 57 10.93 2.83 -8.00
C THR A 57 11.50 4.15 -8.51
N ASN A 58 11.85 4.19 -9.79
CA ASN A 58 12.29 5.41 -10.48
C ASN A 58 11.13 6.08 -11.22
N TYR A 59 10.48 7.04 -10.58
CA TYR A 59 9.36 7.77 -11.19
C TYR A 59 9.72 8.53 -12.48
N SER A 60 11.00 8.81 -12.77
CA SER A 60 11.37 9.45 -14.03
C SER A 60 11.10 8.59 -15.28
N GLU A 61 10.90 7.29 -15.09
CA GLU A 61 10.48 6.38 -16.17
C GLU A 61 9.05 6.68 -16.67
N LEU A 62 8.23 7.33 -15.85
CA LEU A 62 6.88 7.78 -16.21
C LEU A 62 6.88 9.03 -17.12
N ALA A 63 8.05 9.64 -17.39
CA ALA A 63 8.15 10.76 -18.31
C ALA A 63 8.08 10.34 -19.79
N ALA A 64 8.05 9.06 -20.12
CA ALA A 64 7.82 8.57 -21.46
C ALA A 64 6.35 8.79 -21.87
N ASP A 65 6.12 9.30 -23.10
CA ASP A 65 4.80 9.71 -23.60
C ASP A 65 3.74 8.59 -23.59
N ASN A 66 4.20 7.33 -23.65
CA ASN A 66 3.34 6.15 -23.70
C ASN A 66 3.29 5.37 -22.37
N VAL A 67 3.73 5.96 -21.26
CA VAL A 67 3.74 5.33 -19.95
C VAL A 67 2.94 6.17 -18.95
N THR A 68 2.11 5.53 -18.16
CA THR A 68 1.32 6.20 -17.12
C THR A 68 1.20 5.32 -15.86
N TYR A 69 0.89 5.93 -14.75
CA TYR A 69 0.66 5.23 -13.48
C TYR A 69 -0.68 5.62 -12.87
N VAL A 70 -1.45 4.61 -12.46
CA VAL A 70 -2.68 4.77 -11.69
C VAL A 70 -2.56 3.99 -10.39
N GLY A 71 -2.55 4.69 -9.26
CA GLY A 71 -2.40 4.06 -7.96
C GLY A 71 -2.61 5.06 -6.83
N SER A 72 -2.22 4.68 -5.63
CA SER A 72 -2.38 5.52 -4.45
C SER A 72 -1.05 6.11 -4.01
N ASN A 73 -1.07 7.33 -3.46
CA ASN A 73 0.13 8.00 -3.00
C ASN A 73 0.58 7.42 -1.65
N GLU A 74 1.60 6.59 -1.69
CA GLU A 74 2.11 5.88 -0.50
C GLU A 74 2.67 6.81 0.59
N ASP A 75 2.95 8.08 0.29
CA ASP A 75 3.35 9.06 1.30
C ASP A 75 2.23 9.35 2.31
N THR A 76 0.97 9.01 1.99
CA THR A 76 -0.19 9.29 2.84
C THR A 76 -0.66 8.12 3.69
N SER A 77 -0.49 6.87 3.23
CA SER A 77 -1.06 5.69 3.90
C SER A 77 -0.52 5.46 5.31
N GLY A 78 0.80 5.38 5.45
CA GLY A 78 1.45 5.27 6.76
C GLY A 78 1.26 6.53 7.61
N TYR A 79 1.16 7.69 6.97
CA TYR A 79 0.89 8.94 7.68
C TYR A 79 -0.46 8.90 8.39
N TYR A 80 -1.52 8.38 7.76
CA TYR A 80 -2.84 8.19 8.41
C TYR A 80 -2.78 7.24 9.61
N GLN A 81 -2.01 6.15 9.52
CA GLN A 81 -1.78 5.29 10.70
C GLN A 81 -1.16 6.06 11.86
N GLY A 82 -0.12 6.86 11.55
CA GLY A 82 0.60 7.64 12.55
C GLY A 82 -0.25 8.77 13.16
N GLU A 83 -1.08 9.44 12.38
CA GLU A 83 -2.04 10.45 12.89
C GLU A 83 -3.06 9.81 13.85
N TYR A 84 -3.61 8.66 13.47
CA TYR A 84 -4.52 7.93 14.34
C TYR A 84 -3.85 7.57 15.67
N LEU A 85 -2.67 6.95 15.61
CA LEU A 85 -1.92 6.55 16.82
C LEU A 85 -1.55 7.78 17.67
N ALA A 86 -1.11 8.87 17.04
CA ALA A 86 -0.78 10.10 17.76
C ALA A 86 -1.99 10.66 18.52
N ASN A 87 -3.16 10.69 17.88
CA ASN A 87 -4.39 11.15 18.52
C ASN A 87 -4.80 10.21 19.67
N TYR A 88 -4.72 8.90 19.46
CA TYR A 88 -5.01 7.88 20.49
C TYR A 88 -4.13 8.06 21.75
N PHE A 89 -2.82 8.22 21.56
CA PHE A 89 -1.90 8.35 22.70
C PHE A 89 -1.92 9.73 23.34
N LYS A 90 -2.17 10.81 22.59
CA LYS A 90 -2.40 12.15 23.15
C LYS A 90 -3.60 12.18 24.10
N GLN A 91 -4.69 11.50 23.75
CA GLN A 91 -5.86 11.39 24.62
C GLN A 91 -5.55 10.68 25.94
N LYS A 92 -4.55 9.80 25.95
CA LYS A 92 -4.04 9.11 27.15
C LYS A 92 -2.94 9.90 27.88
N GLY A 93 -2.56 11.09 27.40
CA GLY A 93 -1.50 11.90 27.97
C GLY A 93 -0.08 11.38 27.72
N GLN A 94 0.09 10.37 26.84
CA GLN A 94 1.39 9.82 26.49
C GLN A 94 2.09 10.71 25.47
N LYS A 95 3.42 10.85 25.63
CA LYS A 95 4.29 11.62 24.73
C LYS A 95 5.37 10.73 24.07
N GLU A 96 5.48 9.52 24.55
CA GLU A 96 6.37 8.49 24.01
C GLU A 96 5.57 7.21 23.79
N VAL A 97 5.84 6.52 22.68
CA VAL A 97 5.12 5.30 22.28
C VAL A 97 6.12 4.27 21.81
N LYS A 98 6.15 3.13 22.48
CA LYS A 98 6.94 1.97 22.09
C LYS A 98 6.14 1.14 21.09
N TYR A 99 6.68 0.92 19.89
CA TYR A 99 5.97 0.19 18.86
C TYR A 99 6.68 -1.09 18.42
N LEU A 100 5.91 -2.08 18.02
CA LEU A 100 6.35 -3.21 17.20
C LEU A 100 5.94 -2.95 15.76
N MET A 101 6.87 -3.11 14.80
CA MET A 101 6.60 -2.89 13.38
C MET A 101 6.71 -4.20 12.59
N ILE A 102 5.71 -4.44 11.75
CA ILE A 102 5.66 -5.55 10.79
C ILE A 102 5.70 -4.97 9.38
N GLN A 103 6.80 -5.23 8.68
CA GLN A 103 7.08 -4.69 7.36
C GLN A 103 6.72 -5.69 6.25
N GLY A 104 6.30 -5.15 5.11
CA GLY A 104 6.21 -5.90 3.86
C GLY A 104 7.58 -6.21 3.27
N THR A 105 7.62 -6.56 1.99
CA THR A 105 8.85 -6.92 1.27
C THR A 105 9.80 -5.72 1.20
N LEU A 106 11.03 -5.93 1.64
CA LEU A 106 12.07 -4.89 1.60
C LEU A 106 12.37 -4.49 0.15
N GLY A 107 12.67 -3.21 -0.06
CA GLY A 107 12.92 -2.63 -1.38
C GLY A 107 11.65 -2.11 -2.07
N GLN A 108 10.45 -2.53 -1.67
CA GLN A 108 9.22 -1.96 -2.22
C GLN A 108 8.96 -0.55 -1.69
N VAL A 109 8.53 0.34 -2.58
CA VAL A 109 8.15 1.72 -2.26
C VAL A 109 7.10 1.76 -1.14
N SER A 110 6.07 0.91 -1.22
CA SER A 110 5.03 0.81 -0.20
C SER A 110 5.59 0.46 1.18
N THR A 111 6.49 -0.52 1.29
CA THR A 111 7.10 -0.90 2.56
C THR A 111 7.84 0.26 3.20
N THR A 112 8.68 0.94 2.43
CA THR A 112 9.46 2.09 2.90
C THR A 112 8.55 3.25 3.30
N LYS A 113 7.66 3.68 2.41
CA LYS A 113 6.80 4.83 2.62
C LYS A 113 5.79 4.64 3.76
N ARG A 114 5.18 3.46 3.86
CA ARG A 114 4.27 3.12 4.97
C ARG A 114 5.00 3.15 6.31
N SER A 115 6.20 2.55 6.39
CA SER A 115 7.00 2.53 7.62
C SER A 115 7.49 3.92 8.04
N GLU A 116 8.02 4.70 7.09
CA GLU A 116 8.50 6.06 7.36
C GLU A 116 7.35 7.03 7.66
N GLY A 117 6.23 6.89 6.94
CA GLY A 117 5.06 7.75 7.08
C GLY A 117 4.47 7.71 8.48
N VAL A 118 4.31 6.52 9.05
CA VAL A 118 3.78 6.39 10.42
C VAL A 118 4.71 7.02 11.46
N ILE A 119 6.01 6.83 11.34
CA ILE A 119 7.01 7.42 12.23
C ILE A 119 7.04 8.95 12.09
N LYS A 120 6.97 9.43 10.86
CA LYS A 120 6.89 10.86 10.56
C LYS A 120 5.65 11.49 11.21
N ALA A 121 4.49 10.91 11.01
CA ALA A 121 3.23 11.43 11.54
C ALA A 121 3.21 11.46 13.08
N LEU A 122 3.73 10.44 13.74
CA LEU A 122 3.90 10.44 15.21
C LEU A 122 4.74 11.63 15.66
N LYS A 123 5.92 11.85 15.03
CA LYS A 123 6.83 12.96 15.35
C LYS A 123 6.21 14.32 15.08
N ASP A 124 5.60 14.52 13.91
CA ASP A 124 4.93 15.77 13.51
C ASP A 124 3.82 16.14 14.51
N ASN A 125 3.20 15.12 15.10
CA ASN A 125 2.18 15.26 16.11
C ASN A 125 2.72 15.32 17.55
N GLY A 126 4.03 15.41 17.77
CA GLY A 126 4.65 15.58 19.08
C GLY A 126 4.67 14.32 19.96
N ILE A 127 4.56 13.15 19.35
CA ILE A 127 4.77 11.84 19.98
C ILE A 127 6.16 11.34 19.61
N ASN A 128 6.94 10.92 20.60
CA ASN A 128 8.26 10.29 20.39
C ASN A 128 8.09 8.79 20.12
N PRO A 129 8.28 8.30 18.88
CA PRO A 129 8.22 6.87 18.60
C PRO A 129 9.51 6.18 19.00
N VAL A 130 9.41 5.06 19.72
CA VAL A 130 10.52 4.23 20.18
C VAL A 130 10.31 2.79 19.72
N GLU A 131 11.30 2.22 19.05
CA GLU A 131 11.24 0.82 18.66
C GLU A 131 11.32 -0.09 19.90
N ALA A 132 10.29 -0.88 20.16
CA ALA A 132 10.32 -1.92 21.19
C ALA A 132 11.21 -3.10 20.77
N SER A 133 11.29 -3.35 19.47
CA SER A 133 12.15 -4.37 18.84
C SER A 133 12.49 -3.93 17.42
N ALA A 134 13.57 -4.45 16.84
CA ALA A 134 13.79 -4.31 15.40
C ALA A 134 12.53 -4.76 14.62
N PRO A 135 12.19 -4.07 13.51
CA PRO A 135 11.08 -4.47 12.66
C PRO A 135 11.20 -5.92 12.18
N VAL A 136 10.07 -6.62 12.08
CA VAL A 136 10.01 -7.93 11.46
C VAL A 136 9.55 -7.80 10.01
N VAL A 137 10.16 -8.55 9.10
CA VAL A 137 9.80 -8.54 7.67
C VAL A 137 8.95 -9.77 7.39
N ALA A 138 7.69 -9.55 7.07
CA ALA A 138 6.72 -10.64 6.84
C ALA A 138 6.16 -10.68 5.41
N ASP A 139 6.76 -9.92 4.48
CA ASP A 139 6.51 -9.98 3.04
C ASP A 139 5.02 -9.90 2.63
N TYR A 140 4.21 -9.13 3.39
CA TYR A 140 2.76 -9.00 3.23
C TYR A 140 1.98 -10.31 3.48
N ASP A 141 2.61 -11.31 4.09
CA ASP A 141 2.02 -12.62 4.34
C ASP A 141 1.52 -12.76 5.79
N ARG A 142 0.26 -13.19 5.95
CA ARG A 142 -0.41 -13.31 7.26
C ARG A 142 0.19 -14.38 8.15
N PRO A 143 0.40 -15.65 7.68
CA PRO A 143 1.05 -16.66 8.47
C PRO A 143 2.46 -16.29 8.92
N THR A 144 3.26 -15.72 8.02
CA THR A 144 4.63 -15.27 8.33
C THR A 144 4.61 -14.19 9.41
N ALA A 145 3.70 -13.22 9.32
CA ALA A 145 3.54 -12.19 10.35
C ALA A 145 3.17 -12.78 11.71
N GLN A 146 2.25 -13.74 11.75
CA GLN A 146 1.85 -14.46 12.98
C GLN A 146 3.06 -15.16 13.60
N GLU A 147 3.80 -15.94 12.82
CA GLU A 147 4.96 -16.68 13.30
C GLU A 147 6.07 -15.76 13.84
N MET A 148 6.35 -14.66 13.14
CA MET A 148 7.44 -13.76 13.51
C MET A 148 7.13 -12.84 14.67
N ILE A 149 5.86 -12.43 14.87
CA ILE A 149 5.48 -11.53 15.96
C ILE A 149 5.28 -12.27 17.29
N GLN A 150 4.85 -13.54 17.24
CA GLN A 150 4.53 -14.33 18.44
C GLN A 150 5.67 -14.39 19.49
N PRO A 151 6.94 -14.60 19.11
CA PRO A 151 8.04 -14.57 20.09
C PRO A 151 8.22 -13.19 20.76
N LEU A 152 7.93 -12.09 20.03
CA LEU A 152 8.04 -10.74 20.59
C LEU A 152 6.96 -10.49 21.65
N LEU A 153 5.73 -10.97 21.42
CA LEU A 153 4.61 -10.84 22.37
C LEU A 153 4.90 -11.55 23.70
N THR A 154 5.64 -12.67 23.65
CA THR A 154 5.95 -13.50 24.83
C THR A 154 7.31 -13.21 25.43
N SER A 155 8.11 -12.31 24.84
CA SER A 155 9.48 -11.99 25.29
C SER A 155 9.56 -11.19 26.60
N GLY A 156 8.43 -10.68 27.09
CA GLY A 156 8.38 -9.75 28.22
C GLY A 156 8.78 -8.31 27.85
N LYS A 157 8.96 -8.00 26.58
CA LYS A 157 9.17 -6.61 26.11
C LYS A 157 7.87 -5.81 26.23
N GLU A 158 8.00 -4.59 26.73
CA GLU A 158 6.89 -3.64 26.76
C GLU A 158 6.74 -2.98 25.38
N PHE A 159 5.51 -2.91 24.91
CA PHE A 159 5.13 -2.14 23.72
C PHE A 159 3.73 -1.55 23.91
N ASP A 160 3.42 -0.49 23.20
CA ASP A 160 2.17 0.25 23.29
C ASP A 160 1.26 0.03 22.07
N CYS A 161 1.82 -0.37 20.94
CA CYS A 161 1.06 -0.64 19.71
C CYS A 161 1.81 -1.59 18.76
N ILE A 162 1.05 -2.15 17.80
CA ILE A 162 1.59 -2.90 16.66
C ILE A 162 1.21 -2.15 15.38
N ILE A 163 2.21 -1.89 14.54
CA ILE A 163 2.09 -1.21 13.26
C ILE A 163 2.40 -2.21 12.17
N ALA A 164 1.45 -2.49 11.30
CA ALA A 164 1.65 -3.37 10.16
C ALA A 164 1.50 -2.60 8.84
N ASN A 165 2.34 -2.89 7.86
CA ASN A 165 2.27 -2.25 6.56
C ASN A 165 1.05 -2.69 5.73
N ASN A 166 0.32 -3.74 6.13
CA ASN A 166 -0.99 -4.08 5.57
C ASN A 166 -1.87 -4.88 6.55
N ASP A 167 -3.14 -5.09 6.16
CA ASP A 167 -4.13 -5.81 6.96
C ASP A 167 -3.79 -7.29 7.13
N ALA A 168 -3.25 -7.96 6.11
CA ALA A 168 -2.89 -9.37 6.21
C ALA A 168 -1.91 -9.60 7.37
N MET A 169 -0.87 -8.76 7.47
CA MET A 169 0.10 -8.83 8.55
C MET A 169 -0.47 -8.35 9.90
N ALA A 170 -1.34 -7.33 9.91
CA ALA A 170 -2.03 -6.90 11.12
C ALA A 170 -2.90 -8.02 11.70
N LEU A 171 -3.63 -8.75 10.85
CA LEU A 171 -4.42 -9.92 11.22
C LEU A 171 -3.55 -11.07 11.73
N GLY A 172 -2.36 -11.27 11.15
CA GLY A 172 -1.37 -12.21 11.67
C GLY A 172 -0.95 -11.87 13.11
N ALA A 173 -0.76 -10.58 13.40
CA ALA A 173 -0.48 -10.12 14.76
C ALA A 173 -1.67 -10.34 15.71
N VAL A 174 -2.91 -10.11 15.26
CA VAL A 174 -4.13 -10.42 16.04
C VAL A 174 -4.21 -11.90 16.39
N GLU A 175 -3.94 -12.78 15.42
CA GLU A 175 -3.91 -14.24 15.64
C GLU A 175 -2.80 -14.64 16.61
N ALA A 176 -1.61 -14.09 16.45
CA ALA A 176 -0.50 -14.34 17.38
C ALA A 176 -0.84 -13.94 18.82
N CYS A 177 -1.53 -12.80 19.01
CA CYS A 177 -2.00 -12.40 20.35
C CYS A 177 -2.99 -13.41 20.92
N LYS A 178 -3.97 -13.85 20.12
CA LYS A 178 -4.97 -14.85 20.55
C LYS A 178 -4.32 -16.18 20.92
N ASP A 179 -3.39 -16.67 20.11
CA ASP A 179 -2.69 -17.92 20.35
C ASP A 179 -1.75 -17.87 21.57
N ALA A 180 -1.15 -16.71 21.81
CA ALA A 180 -0.29 -16.47 22.97
C ALA A 180 -1.09 -16.14 24.26
N GLY A 181 -2.41 -16.01 24.18
CA GLY A 181 -3.25 -15.58 25.28
C GLY A 181 -3.00 -14.14 25.74
N VAL A 182 -2.50 -13.30 24.85
CA VAL A 182 -2.26 -11.86 25.07
C VAL A 182 -3.54 -11.10 24.79
N GLU A 183 -4.08 -10.40 25.79
CA GLU A 183 -5.24 -9.54 25.63
C GLU A 183 -4.90 -8.31 24.77
N ILE A 184 -5.67 -8.06 23.71
CA ILE A 184 -5.48 -6.91 22.82
C ILE A 184 -6.12 -5.68 23.47
N ASN A 185 -5.36 -4.96 24.29
CA ASN A 185 -5.74 -3.71 24.94
C ASN A 185 -4.92 -2.51 24.43
N PHE A 186 -4.26 -2.67 23.32
CA PHE A 186 -3.42 -1.71 22.60
C PHE A 186 -3.83 -1.66 21.11
N PRO A 187 -3.58 -0.54 20.40
CA PRO A 187 -3.94 -0.45 19.00
C PRO A 187 -3.05 -1.33 18.09
N ILE A 188 -3.71 -2.08 17.20
CA ILE A 188 -3.11 -2.75 16.04
C ILE A 188 -3.64 -2.03 14.81
N VAL A 189 -2.75 -1.55 13.94
CA VAL A 189 -3.12 -0.75 12.76
C VAL A 189 -2.65 -1.42 11.47
N GLY A 190 -3.50 -1.40 10.43
CA GLY A 190 -3.25 -1.98 9.11
C GLY A 190 -3.44 -0.99 7.98
N ILE A 191 -3.32 -1.48 6.74
CA ILE A 191 -3.60 -0.78 5.48
C ILE A 191 -4.21 -1.80 4.53
N ASP A 192 -5.08 -1.40 3.65
CA ASP A 192 -5.82 -2.00 2.54
C ASP A 192 -7.33 -1.94 2.77
N CYS A 193 -7.80 -2.05 4.00
CA CYS A 193 -9.21 -2.25 4.35
C CYS A 193 -9.81 -3.47 3.62
N THR A 194 -9.10 -4.60 3.72
CA THR A 194 -9.63 -5.87 3.20
C THR A 194 -10.90 -6.26 3.94
N ALA A 195 -11.72 -7.15 3.39
CA ALA A 195 -12.94 -7.61 4.06
C ALA A 195 -12.67 -8.15 5.47
N ASP A 196 -11.57 -8.91 5.66
CA ASP A 196 -11.15 -9.40 6.97
C ASP A 196 -10.61 -8.27 7.86
N GLY A 197 -9.87 -7.30 7.28
CA GLY A 197 -9.37 -6.13 7.99
C GLY A 197 -10.51 -5.23 8.48
N ALA A 198 -11.47 -4.90 7.61
CA ALA A 198 -12.67 -4.16 7.97
C ALA A 198 -13.46 -4.86 9.10
N LYS A 199 -13.62 -6.19 8.98
CA LYS A 199 -14.26 -6.99 10.03
C LYS A 199 -13.51 -6.92 11.36
N ALA A 200 -12.18 -6.99 11.34
CA ALA A 200 -11.36 -6.88 12.55
C ALA A 200 -11.45 -5.49 13.20
N VAL A 201 -11.55 -4.43 12.39
CA VAL A 201 -11.81 -3.08 12.91
C VAL A 201 -13.21 -2.99 13.53
N GLN A 202 -14.23 -3.55 12.88
CA GLN A 202 -15.60 -3.57 13.42
C GLN A 202 -15.68 -4.32 14.74
N ASP A 203 -15.01 -5.48 14.84
CA ASP A 203 -15.00 -6.33 16.04
C ASP A 203 -14.12 -5.72 17.17
N GLY A 204 -13.20 -4.81 16.83
CA GLY A 204 -12.28 -4.16 17.77
C GLY A 204 -10.96 -4.93 17.98
N ASP A 205 -10.68 -5.94 17.18
CA ASP A 205 -9.39 -6.66 17.15
C ASP A 205 -8.29 -5.79 16.51
N MET A 206 -8.65 -4.93 15.55
CA MET A 206 -7.81 -3.87 15.01
C MET A 206 -8.40 -2.50 15.36
N ALA A 207 -7.53 -1.52 15.55
CA ALA A 207 -7.94 -0.17 15.92
C ALA A 207 -8.33 0.68 14.70
N MET A 208 -7.64 0.48 13.58
CA MET A 208 -7.91 1.13 12.31
C MET A 208 -7.23 0.39 11.16
N THR A 209 -7.68 0.66 9.96
CA THR A 209 -7.00 0.38 8.71
C THR A 209 -7.05 1.61 7.79
N VAL A 210 -6.38 1.55 6.65
CA VAL A 210 -6.43 2.59 5.62
C VAL A 210 -6.93 1.96 4.33
N PHE A 211 -8.06 2.41 3.82
CA PHE A 211 -8.63 1.87 2.60
C PHE A 211 -7.78 2.24 1.39
N GLN A 212 -7.29 1.22 0.68
CA GLN A 212 -6.67 1.34 -0.63
C GLN A 212 -7.69 0.86 -1.68
N ASN A 213 -8.33 1.77 -2.40
CA ASN A 213 -9.46 1.48 -3.27
C ASN A 213 -9.08 0.64 -4.51
N PRO A 214 -9.21 -0.69 -4.49
CA PRO A 214 -8.79 -1.54 -5.60
C PRO A 214 -9.73 -1.40 -6.81
N VAL A 215 -10.99 -1.11 -6.57
CA VAL A 215 -11.99 -0.88 -7.63
C VAL A 215 -11.69 0.43 -8.34
N GLY A 216 -11.35 1.48 -7.60
CA GLY A 216 -10.94 2.76 -8.15
C GLY A 216 -9.66 2.64 -8.99
N GLN A 217 -8.66 1.94 -8.48
CA GLN A 217 -7.40 1.69 -9.22
C GLN A 217 -7.65 0.89 -10.51
N GLY A 218 -8.43 -0.19 -10.44
CA GLY A 218 -8.75 -1.01 -11.61
C GLY A 218 -9.55 -0.25 -12.66
N LYS A 219 -10.60 0.49 -12.26
CA LYS A 219 -11.38 1.34 -13.17
C LYS A 219 -10.51 2.44 -13.78
N GLY A 220 -9.73 3.13 -12.96
CA GLY A 220 -8.82 4.18 -13.40
C GLY A 220 -7.80 3.68 -14.41
N ALA A 221 -7.19 2.52 -14.18
CA ALA A 221 -6.22 1.94 -15.11
C ALA A 221 -6.84 1.61 -16.48
N VAL A 222 -8.09 1.09 -16.50
CA VAL A 222 -8.79 0.81 -17.77
C VAL A 222 -9.14 2.10 -18.51
N ILE A 223 -9.65 3.13 -17.81
CA ILE A 223 -9.95 4.42 -18.42
C ILE A 223 -8.67 5.10 -18.92
N ALA A 224 -7.58 5.03 -18.14
CA ALA A 224 -6.28 5.56 -18.56
C ALA A 224 -5.79 4.90 -19.86
N ALA A 225 -5.87 3.57 -19.95
CA ALA A 225 -5.52 2.85 -21.17
C ALA A 225 -6.37 3.28 -22.38
N ASP A 226 -7.70 3.41 -22.20
CA ASP A 226 -8.59 3.91 -23.26
C ASP A 226 -8.26 5.34 -23.68
N ASN A 227 -7.96 6.20 -22.71
CA ASN A 227 -7.56 7.58 -22.96
C ASN A 227 -6.28 7.65 -23.81
N MET A 228 -5.26 6.86 -23.45
CA MET A 228 -4.01 6.79 -24.18
C MET A 228 -4.22 6.29 -25.62
N ILE A 229 -4.98 5.23 -25.84
CA ILE A 229 -5.30 4.70 -27.17
C ILE A 229 -6.00 5.76 -28.03
N ASN A 230 -6.88 6.57 -27.44
CA ASN A 230 -7.70 7.57 -28.14
C ASN A 230 -7.05 8.98 -28.14
N GLY A 231 -5.82 9.14 -27.66
CA GLY A 231 -5.13 10.45 -27.62
C GLY A 231 -5.80 11.46 -26.70
N LYS A 232 -6.53 11.01 -25.69
CA LYS A 232 -7.14 11.84 -24.64
C LYS A 232 -6.14 12.06 -23.50
N LYS A 233 -6.34 13.13 -22.74
CA LYS A 233 -5.53 13.38 -21.54
C LYS A 233 -5.83 12.37 -20.43
N LEU A 234 -4.80 11.98 -19.69
CA LEU A 234 -4.97 11.25 -18.42
C LEU A 234 -5.92 12.04 -17.50
N GLY A 235 -6.78 11.32 -16.79
CA GLY A 235 -7.79 11.93 -15.91
C GLY A 235 -9.14 12.20 -16.58
N THR A 236 -9.22 12.21 -17.91
CA THR A 236 -10.50 12.37 -18.61
C THR A 236 -11.47 11.23 -18.27
N GLY A 237 -12.62 11.56 -17.67
CA GLY A 237 -13.61 10.56 -17.23
C GLY A 237 -13.19 9.81 -15.95
N MET A 238 -12.25 10.35 -15.19
CA MET A 238 -11.75 9.81 -13.93
C MET A 238 -11.98 10.75 -12.74
N GLU A 239 -12.73 11.85 -12.94
CA GLU A 239 -12.87 12.95 -11.98
C GLU A 239 -13.44 12.50 -10.62
N ASP A 240 -14.28 11.46 -10.63
CA ASP A 240 -14.87 10.88 -9.42
C ASP A 240 -13.96 9.83 -8.74
N LEU A 241 -12.82 9.48 -9.33
CA LEU A 241 -11.94 8.45 -8.81
C LEU A 241 -10.76 9.02 -8.02
N GLY A 242 -10.31 10.23 -8.37
CA GLY A 242 -9.12 10.83 -7.77
C GLY A 242 -8.65 12.07 -8.50
N ALA A 243 -7.32 12.29 -8.54
CA ALA A 243 -6.72 13.47 -9.14
C ALA A 243 -5.38 13.18 -9.82
N LEU A 244 -5.02 14.02 -10.79
CA LEU A 244 -3.65 14.07 -11.34
C LEU A 244 -2.66 14.49 -10.26
N ASP A 245 -1.41 14.05 -10.40
CA ASP A 245 -0.32 14.52 -9.55
C ASP A 245 -0.06 16.02 -9.79
N ASP A 246 0.01 16.78 -8.71
CA ASP A 246 0.22 18.23 -8.72
C ASP A 246 1.63 18.65 -8.28
N SER A 247 2.56 17.70 -8.21
CA SER A 247 3.93 17.94 -7.75
C SER A 247 4.74 18.88 -8.64
N GLY A 248 4.29 19.09 -9.90
CA GLY A 248 4.97 19.92 -10.91
C GLY A 248 6.28 19.33 -11.42
N LYS A 249 6.50 18.02 -11.24
CA LYS A 249 7.64 17.31 -11.81
C LYS A 249 7.37 16.91 -13.25
N ASP A 250 8.41 16.64 -14.02
CA ASP A 250 8.33 16.33 -15.46
C ASP A 250 7.41 15.13 -15.78
N TYR A 251 7.17 14.25 -14.81
CA TYR A 251 6.32 13.07 -14.93
C TYR A 251 4.94 13.22 -14.25
N SER A 252 4.62 14.37 -13.66
CA SER A 252 3.36 14.55 -12.91
C SER A 252 2.12 14.32 -13.75
N ASP A 253 2.14 14.75 -15.02
CA ASP A 253 1.01 14.57 -15.95
C ASP A 253 0.74 13.09 -16.32
N SER A 254 1.68 12.19 -15.99
CA SER A 254 1.56 10.73 -16.20
C SER A 254 1.11 9.97 -14.99
N ILE A 255 0.74 10.64 -13.89
CA ILE A 255 0.32 10.02 -12.64
C ILE A 255 -1.11 10.42 -12.29
N PHE A 256 -1.93 9.41 -11.98
CA PHE A 256 -3.28 9.61 -11.45
C PHE A 256 -3.41 8.93 -10.08
N TRP A 257 -3.67 9.74 -9.05
CA TRP A 257 -3.80 9.29 -7.68
C TRP A 257 -5.23 8.89 -7.34
N ILE A 258 -5.40 7.65 -6.89
CA ILE A 258 -6.60 7.17 -6.20
C ILE A 258 -6.37 7.38 -4.70
N PRO A 259 -7.22 8.13 -3.99
CA PRO A 259 -6.94 8.48 -2.60
C PRO A 259 -6.94 7.26 -1.68
N PHE A 260 -6.10 7.33 -0.66
CA PHE A 260 -6.25 6.52 0.54
C PHE A 260 -7.26 7.16 1.50
N GLU A 261 -7.99 6.34 2.25
CA GLU A 261 -8.96 6.82 3.23
C GLU A 261 -8.78 6.13 4.58
N PRO A 262 -8.65 6.87 5.71
CA PRO A 262 -8.55 6.27 7.02
C PRO A 262 -9.89 5.63 7.44
N VAL A 263 -9.82 4.39 7.91
CA VAL A 263 -10.99 3.61 8.33
C VAL A 263 -10.84 3.21 9.77
N THR A 264 -11.79 3.64 10.58
CA THR A 264 -11.89 3.35 12.01
C THR A 264 -13.25 2.72 12.32
N LYS A 265 -13.49 2.39 13.57
CA LYS A 265 -14.79 1.87 14.02
C LYS A 265 -15.96 2.80 13.68
N ASP A 266 -15.70 4.11 13.54
CA ASP A 266 -16.74 5.11 13.32
C ASP A 266 -17.30 5.10 11.89
N ASN A 267 -16.49 4.65 10.90
CA ASN A 267 -16.87 4.66 9.49
C ASN A 267 -16.67 3.31 8.77
N VAL A 268 -16.21 2.27 9.46
CA VAL A 268 -15.93 0.97 8.83
C VAL A 268 -17.16 0.34 8.16
N ALA A 269 -18.37 0.66 8.62
CA ALA A 269 -19.60 0.16 8.02
C ALA A 269 -19.79 0.56 6.55
N ASP A 270 -19.15 1.65 6.12
CA ASP A 270 -19.22 2.13 4.73
C ASP A 270 -18.30 1.32 3.78
N TYR A 271 -17.43 0.47 4.34
CA TYR A 271 -16.43 -0.33 3.61
C TYR A 271 -16.68 -1.85 3.69
N MET A 272 -17.85 -2.27 4.18
CA MET A 272 -18.20 -3.69 4.40
C MET A 272 -19.20 -4.22 3.38
#